data_1aa74f02988d94ba9d271d01e7991c04
#
_entry.id   1aa74f02988d94ba9d271d01e7991c04
#
_cell.length_a   1.000
_cell.length_b   1.000
_cell.length_c   1.000
_cell.angle_alpha   90.00
_cell.angle_beta   90.00
_cell.angle_gamma   90.00
#
_symmetry.space_group_name_H-M   'P 1'
#
loop_
_entity.id
_entity.type
_entity.pdbx_description
1 polymer ?
#
loop_
_entity_poly.entity_id
_entity_poly.type
_entity_poly.pdbx_seq_one_letter_code
_entity_poly.pdbx_strand_id
1 'polypeptide(L)'
;KAGNDFLNKNLHEKVMRMVRRDRSHPSLVIYNMMNESGDASPEQLAIEINTMKDVHKMDPSRYVLRTSAWAKGYDIDDQAKIHIRPNDTTVYWNGWYDYHHAGGPAVWNEALYKSPADYYNNTTNAKEIVFFGEEGALSAPPRLAKNKEELDKMEYKGWDGREYLRWYDEFDRFIDNKGLRQVYPSVDSLTVAMGSVSFEHQGRKIELARINNYTDAYVVNGWESELIENYSGIVDCFRYPKSNPSIIARYNKPLYVAVKPRQQIVKAGETVVTDFYLINENDVKGHFVLSINLQSVAGGVCTETNRQVKVIGGETYGQLIADSVCLKLPSVGGLCRISARLLNEDGTSVTTGYDEVLLVDLSTNKLEGKGAVWEDGTAMASFLKGRTAQPVEKYRNDLGKLDWVLVTRPPRKEQLTMIPS
;
A
#
# COMPACT_ATOMS: atom_id res chain seq x y z
N LYS A 1 -8.06 27.67 20.52
CA LYS A 1 -8.87 28.58 21.34
C LYS A 1 -10.27 28.50 20.84
N ALA A 2 -11.14 27.91 21.67
CA ALA A 2 -12.57 27.97 21.47
C ALA A 2 -12.94 29.41 21.21
N GLY A 3 -13.67 29.67 20.17
CA GLY A 3 -14.34 30.93 20.08
C GLY A 3 -14.00 31.82 18.95
N ASN A 4 -14.04 31.28 17.78
CA ASN A 4 -14.49 32.15 16.72
C ASN A 4 -15.91 31.73 16.36
N ASP A 5 -16.90 32.35 17.05
CA ASP A 5 -18.33 32.14 16.77
C ASP A 5 -18.66 32.21 15.28
N PHE A 6 -17.94 33.06 14.55
CA PHE A 6 -18.08 33.17 13.12
C PHE A 6 -17.64 31.88 12.40
N LEU A 7 -16.49 31.32 12.77
CA LEU A 7 -16.01 30.08 12.14
C LEU A 7 -16.95 28.91 12.43
N ASN A 8 -17.41 28.76 13.67
CA ASN A 8 -18.32 27.70 14.05
C ASN A 8 -19.68 27.81 13.34
N LYS A 9 -20.25 29.01 13.25
CA LYS A 9 -21.48 29.26 12.50
C LYS A 9 -21.30 29.00 11.00
N ASN A 10 -20.19 29.43 10.42
CA ASN A 10 -19.88 29.21 9.01
C ASN A 10 -19.67 27.73 8.69
N LEU A 11 -18.95 26.98 9.56
CA LEU A 11 -18.77 25.55 9.42
C LEU A 11 -20.13 24.82 9.49
N HIS A 12 -20.93 25.10 10.51
CA HIS A 12 -22.26 24.52 10.65
C HIS A 12 -23.12 24.77 9.40
N GLU A 13 -23.17 26.02 8.93
CA GLU A 13 -23.97 26.36 7.76
C GLU A 13 -23.48 25.64 6.48
N LYS A 14 -22.17 25.56 6.28
CA LYS A 14 -21.60 24.81 5.13
C LYS A 14 -21.99 23.33 5.18
N VAL A 15 -21.87 22.71 6.34
CA VAL A 15 -22.26 21.32 6.54
C VAL A 15 -23.75 21.13 6.25
N MET A 16 -24.60 21.96 6.82
CA MET A 16 -26.05 21.85 6.63
C MET A 16 -26.47 22.08 5.17
N ARG A 17 -25.77 22.97 4.44
CA ARG A 17 -25.98 23.15 2.99
C ARG A 17 -25.55 21.92 2.20
N MET A 18 -24.41 21.31 2.53
CA MET A 18 -23.93 20.07 1.92
C MET A 18 -24.94 18.94 2.11
N VAL A 19 -25.38 18.70 3.35
CA VAL A 19 -26.38 17.66 3.66
C VAL A 19 -27.68 17.91 2.87
N ARG A 20 -28.18 19.14 2.85
CA ARG A 20 -29.40 19.49 2.11
C ARG A 20 -29.26 19.20 0.62
N ARG A 21 -28.10 19.48 0.02
CA ARG A 21 -27.80 19.22 -1.38
C ARG A 21 -27.73 17.70 -1.67
N ASP A 22 -27.04 16.96 -0.81
CA ASP A 22 -26.56 15.63 -1.15
C ASP A 22 -27.39 14.47 -0.56
N ARG A 23 -28.25 14.71 0.44
CA ARG A 23 -29.06 13.68 1.14
C ARG A 23 -29.94 12.83 0.23
N SER A 24 -30.29 13.31 -0.94
CA SER A 24 -31.11 12.56 -1.92
C SER A 24 -30.30 11.61 -2.79
N HIS A 25 -28.96 11.56 -2.64
CA HIS A 25 -28.11 10.65 -3.40
C HIS A 25 -28.04 9.27 -2.70
N PRO A 26 -28.51 8.18 -3.35
CA PRO A 26 -28.47 6.85 -2.75
C PRO A 26 -27.08 6.33 -2.43
N SER A 27 -26.07 6.78 -3.18
CA SER A 27 -24.67 6.42 -3.00
C SER A 27 -24.01 7.07 -1.80
N LEU A 28 -24.64 8.08 -1.17
CA LEU A 28 -24.15 8.68 0.05
C LEU A 28 -24.54 7.82 1.23
N VAL A 29 -23.57 7.29 1.96
CA VAL A 29 -23.80 6.40 3.12
C VAL A 29 -23.35 7.00 4.44
N ILE A 30 -22.37 7.89 4.43
CA ILE A 30 -21.73 8.45 5.63
C ILE A 30 -21.51 9.95 5.44
N TYR A 31 -21.86 10.73 6.45
CA TYR A 31 -21.41 12.13 6.60
C TYR A 31 -20.23 12.14 7.56
N ASN A 32 -19.08 12.54 7.10
CA ASN A 32 -17.92 12.78 7.93
C ASN A 32 -17.71 14.29 8.11
N MET A 33 -17.68 14.75 9.38
CA MET A 33 -17.68 16.18 9.68
C MET A 33 -16.30 16.81 9.54
N MET A 34 -15.24 16.04 9.87
CA MET A 34 -13.86 16.53 9.88
C MET A 34 -12.90 15.44 9.42
N ASN A 35 -11.70 15.83 9.02
CA ASN A 35 -10.62 14.91 8.68
C ASN A 35 -9.49 15.06 9.70
N GLU A 36 -9.03 13.93 10.25
CA GLU A 36 -7.88 13.83 11.16
C GLU A 36 -7.91 14.85 12.31
N SER A 37 -9.10 15.14 12.81
CA SER A 37 -9.26 16.07 13.93
C SER A 37 -8.95 15.37 15.24
N GLY A 38 -7.92 15.85 15.93
CA GLY A 38 -7.58 15.43 17.29
C GLY A 38 -8.63 15.85 18.33
N ASP A 39 -8.24 15.85 19.60
CA ASP A 39 -9.09 16.22 20.73
C ASP A 39 -9.56 17.66 20.64
N ALA A 40 -10.86 17.83 20.78
CA ALA A 40 -11.48 19.13 20.96
C ALA A 40 -11.62 19.46 22.44
N SER A 41 -11.58 20.77 22.78
CA SER A 41 -11.99 21.20 24.13
C SER A 41 -13.46 20.83 24.37
N PRO A 42 -13.89 20.69 25.65
CA PRO A 42 -15.29 20.37 25.97
C PRO A 42 -16.30 21.28 25.28
N GLU A 43 -16.00 22.58 25.15
CA GLU A 43 -16.87 23.57 24.52
C GLU A 43 -16.93 23.34 23.00
N GLN A 44 -15.79 23.09 22.35
CA GLN A 44 -15.72 22.80 20.91
C GLN A 44 -16.41 21.47 20.60
N LEU A 45 -16.17 20.44 21.39
CA LEU A 45 -16.81 19.14 21.25
C LEU A 45 -18.34 19.21 21.34
N ALA A 46 -18.86 20.02 22.26
CA ALA A 46 -20.30 20.23 22.37
C ALA A 46 -20.90 20.85 21.11
N ILE A 47 -20.18 21.78 20.46
CA ILE A 47 -20.60 22.42 19.19
C ILE A 47 -20.60 21.37 18.06
N GLU A 48 -19.56 20.56 17.98
CA GLU A 48 -19.43 19.51 16.98
C GLU A 48 -20.53 18.45 17.11
N ILE A 49 -20.77 17.95 18.34
CA ILE A 49 -21.85 17.00 18.61
C ILE A 49 -23.23 17.59 18.28
N ASN A 50 -23.48 18.86 18.60
CA ASN A 50 -24.73 19.50 18.23
C ASN A 50 -24.90 19.62 16.72
N THR A 51 -23.82 19.93 15.97
CA THR A 51 -23.84 19.93 14.52
C THR A 51 -24.12 18.53 13.96
N MET A 52 -23.52 17.48 14.52
CA MET A 52 -23.82 16.09 14.14
C MET A 52 -25.30 15.74 14.36
N LYS A 53 -25.88 16.15 15.50
CA LYS A 53 -27.32 15.94 15.77
C LYS A 53 -28.22 16.68 14.77
N ASP A 54 -27.84 17.88 14.34
CA ASP A 54 -28.58 18.65 13.34
C ASP A 54 -28.48 18.01 11.95
N VAL A 55 -27.30 17.45 11.58
CA VAL A 55 -27.12 16.64 10.38
C VAL A 55 -28.01 15.41 10.41
N HIS A 56 -27.97 14.64 11.51
CA HIS A 56 -28.80 13.45 11.69
C HIS A 56 -30.31 13.78 11.66
N LYS A 57 -30.73 14.88 12.27
CA LYS A 57 -32.12 15.34 12.19
C LYS A 57 -32.56 15.65 10.76
N MET A 58 -31.66 16.17 9.92
CA MET A 58 -31.94 16.49 8.51
C MET A 58 -31.95 15.23 7.63
N ASP A 59 -31.08 14.27 7.92
CA ASP A 59 -31.00 12.97 7.25
C ASP A 59 -30.72 11.85 8.25
N PRO A 60 -31.77 11.26 8.85
CA PRO A 60 -31.61 10.22 9.86
C PRO A 60 -31.15 8.87 9.29
N SER A 61 -31.13 8.70 7.96
CA SER A 61 -30.87 7.45 7.30
C SER A 61 -29.38 7.13 7.10
N ARG A 62 -28.48 8.03 7.53
CA ARG A 62 -27.04 7.92 7.30
C ARG A 62 -26.24 7.93 8.59
N TYR A 63 -25.06 7.34 8.55
CA TYR A 63 -24.06 7.55 9.60
C TYR A 63 -23.59 8.99 9.62
N VAL A 64 -23.37 9.53 10.82
CA VAL A 64 -22.71 10.82 11.01
C VAL A 64 -21.51 10.61 11.92
N LEU A 65 -20.32 10.87 11.39
CA LEU A 65 -19.04 10.70 12.07
C LEU A 65 -18.48 12.06 12.47
N ARG A 66 -17.86 12.14 13.64
CA ARG A 66 -17.16 13.35 14.07
C ARG A 66 -15.94 13.61 13.21
N THR A 67 -15.08 12.62 13.03
CA THR A 67 -13.84 12.73 12.25
C THR A 67 -13.50 11.41 11.60
N SER A 68 -12.80 11.48 10.46
CA SER A 68 -12.08 10.35 9.89
C SER A 68 -10.73 10.18 10.55
N ALA A 69 -10.09 9.03 10.34
CA ALA A 69 -8.82 8.61 10.89
C ALA A 69 -8.82 8.20 12.37
N TRP A 70 -7.66 7.75 12.78
CA TRP A 70 -7.28 7.46 14.14
C TRP A 70 -7.94 6.21 14.73
N ALA A 71 -8.11 5.19 13.93
CA ALA A 71 -8.46 3.88 14.42
C ALA A 71 -7.28 3.21 15.15
N LYS A 72 -7.57 2.10 15.75
CA LYS A 72 -6.67 1.26 16.55
C LYS A 72 -5.22 1.21 15.98
N GLY A 73 -4.28 1.58 16.83
CA GLY A 73 -2.83 1.55 16.51
C GLY A 73 -2.12 2.87 16.74
N TYR A 74 -2.88 3.92 16.86
CA TYR A 74 -2.41 5.19 17.41
C TYR A 74 -3.01 5.32 18.81
N ASP A 75 -2.28 5.79 19.80
CA ASP A 75 -2.81 6.17 21.13
C ASP A 75 -3.78 7.33 20.97
N ILE A 76 -5.01 7.03 20.60
CA ILE A 76 -5.95 8.03 20.23
C ILE A 76 -7.20 7.94 21.05
N ASP A 77 -7.53 9.12 21.34
CA ASP A 77 -8.65 9.68 21.96
C ASP A 77 -9.97 9.00 21.53
N ASP A 78 -10.78 8.72 22.52
CA ASP A 78 -12.14 8.24 22.34
C ASP A 78 -13.00 9.19 21.50
N GLN A 79 -12.65 10.47 21.40
CA GLN A 79 -13.36 11.44 20.58
C GLN A 79 -13.29 11.14 19.06
N ALA A 80 -12.29 10.42 18.59
CA ALA A 80 -12.19 10.01 17.18
C ALA A 80 -13.29 9.01 16.80
N LYS A 81 -13.85 8.29 17.77
CA LYS A 81 -14.86 7.26 17.53
C LYS A 81 -16.30 7.76 17.68
N ILE A 82 -16.49 9.05 17.93
CA ILE A 82 -17.82 9.63 18.14
C ILE A 82 -18.62 9.58 16.83
N HIS A 83 -19.80 8.94 16.90
CA HIS A 83 -20.69 8.81 15.75
C HIS A 83 -22.16 8.71 16.15
N ILE A 84 -23.05 8.91 15.17
CA ILE A 84 -24.49 8.66 15.27
C ILE A 84 -24.85 7.63 14.19
N ARG A 85 -25.59 6.60 14.56
CA ARG A 85 -26.02 5.53 13.63
C ARG A 85 -27.29 5.90 12.88
N PRO A 86 -27.55 5.30 11.72
CA PRO A 86 -28.81 5.48 11.01
C PRO A 86 -30.01 5.14 11.87
N ASN A 87 -31.02 6.02 11.84
CA ASN A 87 -32.29 5.89 12.60
C ASN A 87 -32.13 5.75 14.11
N ASP A 88 -31.04 6.20 14.68
CA ASP A 88 -30.74 6.20 16.10
C ASP A 88 -30.16 7.56 16.51
N THR A 89 -30.70 8.19 17.54
CA THR A 89 -30.28 9.51 18.01
C THR A 89 -29.17 9.45 19.06
N THR A 90 -28.73 8.26 19.43
CA THR A 90 -27.66 8.04 20.41
C THR A 90 -26.32 8.49 19.85
N VAL A 91 -25.57 9.25 20.64
CA VAL A 91 -24.18 9.58 20.33
C VAL A 91 -23.31 8.48 20.92
N TYR A 92 -22.68 7.71 20.08
CA TYR A 92 -21.78 6.63 20.43
C TYR A 92 -20.35 7.14 20.53
N TRP A 93 -19.55 6.57 21.43
CA TRP A 93 -18.15 6.89 21.69
C TRP A 93 -17.20 5.73 21.34
N ASN A 94 -17.70 4.73 20.64
CA ASN A 94 -16.95 3.54 20.23
C ASN A 94 -17.57 2.90 18.99
N GLY A 95 -16.92 1.90 18.40
CA GLY A 95 -17.51 1.10 17.34
C GLY A 95 -17.37 1.66 15.93
N TRP A 96 -16.50 2.61 15.74
CA TRP A 96 -16.08 3.12 14.44
C TRP A 96 -14.57 2.99 14.29
N TYR A 97 -14.12 2.40 13.20
CA TYR A 97 -12.70 2.24 12.87
C TYR A 97 -12.42 2.78 11.48
N ASP A 98 -11.66 3.84 11.40
CA ASP A 98 -11.17 4.42 10.16
C ASP A 98 -9.64 4.45 10.18
N TYR A 99 -9.04 3.72 9.26
CA TYR A 99 -7.60 3.61 9.11
C TYR A 99 -7.11 4.56 8.03
N HIS A 100 -6.13 5.39 8.35
CA HIS A 100 -5.39 6.20 7.40
C HIS A 100 -3.97 5.68 7.26
N HIS A 101 -3.69 5.01 6.17
CA HIS A 101 -2.37 4.53 5.81
C HIS A 101 -1.87 5.32 4.61
N ALA A 102 -1.64 6.62 4.82
CA ALA A 102 -1.14 7.54 3.81
C ALA A 102 0.14 7.00 3.15
N GLY A 103 0.29 7.27 1.87
CA GLY A 103 1.43 6.84 1.09
C GLY A 103 2.74 7.50 1.54
N GLY A 104 3.85 6.91 1.14
CA GLY A 104 5.19 7.42 1.42
C GLY A 104 6.23 6.31 1.45
N PRO A 105 7.53 6.64 1.52
CA PRO A 105 8.58 5.62 1.55
C PRO A 105 8.49 4.67 2.75
N ALA A 106 7.99 5.15 3.89
CA ALA A 106 7.91 4.37 5.12
C ALA A 106 6.84 3.28 5.09
N VAL A 107 5.82 3.40 4.26
CA VAL A 107 4.68 2.46 4.20
C VAL A 107 4.96 1.21 3.36
N TRP A 108 6.12 1.11 2.71
CA TRP A 108 6.48 -0.06 1.89
C TRP A 108 6.35 -1.39 2.64
N ASN A 109 6.82 -1.43 3.88
CA ASN A 109 6.78 -2.64 4.70
C ASN A 109 5.35 -3.04 5.11
N GLU A 110 4.43 -2.11 5.19
CA GLU A 110 3.03 -2.36 5.55
C GLU A 110 2.27 -3.11 4.45
N ALA A 111 2.72 -2.98 3.21
CA ALA A 111 2.15 -3.70 2.07
C ALA A 111 2.69 -5.14 1.93
N LEU A 112 3.61 -5.57 2.78
CA LEU A 112 4.16 -6.91 2.76
C LEU A 112 3.31 -7.85 3.62
N TYR A 113 2.69 -8.81 2.97
CA TYR A 113 1.95 -9.87 3.64
C TYR A 113 2.89 -10.80 4.40
N LYS A 114 2.59 -11.15 5.65
CA LYS A 114 3.42 -12.01 6.50
C LYS A 114 2.74 -13.32 6.85
N SER A 115 1.43 -13.31 7.07
CA SER A 115 0.66 -14.50 7.44
C SER A 115 -0.84 -14.20 7.45
N PRO A 116 -1.73 -15.22 7.56
CA PRO A 116 -3.16 -15.00 7.75
C PRO A 116 -3.52 -14.20 9.02
N ALA A 117 -2.63 -14.18 10.02
CA ALA A 117 -2.82 -13.42 11.27
C ALA A 117 -2.26 -12.00 11.17
N ASP A 118 -2.02 -11.51 9.96
CA ASP A 118 -1.40 -10.25 9.72
C ASP A 118 -2.32 -9.08 10.04
N TYR A 119 -1.71 -7.96 10.06
CA TYR A 119 -2.10 -6.61 10.38
C TYR A 119 -3.59 -6.25 10.13
N TYR A 120 -4.17 -6.56 8.97
CA TYR A 120 -5.58 -6.27 8.70
C TYR A 120 -6.57 -7.26 9.32
N ASN A 121 -6.10 -8.34 9.90
CA ASN A 121 -6.95 -9.32 10.58
C ASN A 121 -7.16 -9.01 12.07
N ASN A 122 -6.68 -7.88 12.57
CA ASN A 122 -6.75 -7.52 13.98
C ASN A 122 -8.14 -7.04 14.44
N THR A 123 -9.04 -6.80 13.52
CA THR A 123 -10.41 -6.39 13.83
C THR A 123 -11.26 -7.63 14.03
N THR A 124 -11.73 -7.84 15.24
CA THR A 124 -12.47 -9.05 15.64
C THR A 124 -13.96 -8.84 15.82
N ASN A 125 -14.44 -7.59 15.74
CA ASN A 125 -15.84 -7.27 15.99
C ASN A 125 -16.57 -6.98 14.68
N ALA A 126 -17.28 -7.98 14.15
CA ALA A 126 -18.07 -7.87 12.92
C ALA A 126 -19.28 -6.89 13.02
N LYS A 127 -19.53 -6.29 14.18
CA LYS A 127 -20.60 -5.29 14.36
C LYS A 127 -20.10 -3.85 14.20
N GLU A 128 -18.80 -3.65 14.15
CA GLU A 128 -18.17 -2.35 14.01
C GLU A 128 -17.83 -2.10 12.54
N ILE A 129 -18.03 -0.86 12.10
CA ILE A 129 -17.61 -0.46 10.75
C ILE A 129 -16.10 -0.37 10.71
N VAL A 130 -15.48 -1.10 9.79
CA VAL A 130 -14.06 -1.07 9.49
C VAL A 130 -13.84 -0.43 8.14
N PHE A 131 -13.28 0.75 8.16
CA PHE A 131 -13.08 1.60 7.00
C PHE A 131 -11.60 1.93 6.83
N PHE A 132 -11.09 1.80 5.62
CA PHE A 132 -9.77 2.27 5.24
C PHE A 132 -9.94 3.55 4.41
N GLY A 133 -10.05 4.69 5.09
CA GLY A 133 -10.44 5.97 4.50
C GLY A 133 -9.34 6.62 3.68
N GLU A 134 -8.08 6.33 3.98
CA GLU A 134 -6.95 6.85 3.22
C GLU A 134 -5.88 5.78 2.99
N GLU A 135 -6.12 4.89 2.02
CA GLU A 135 -5.13 3.92 1.60
C GLU A 135 -4.20 4.51 0.53
N GLY A 136 -3.08 5.05 0.99
CA GLY A 136 -2.06 5.65 0.12
C GLY A 136 -1.06 4.63 -0.41
N ALA A 137 -0.58 4.86 -1.64
CA ALA A 137 0.50 4.08 -2.25
C ALA A 137 1.89 4.59 -1.86
N LEU A 138 2.90 3.86 -2.27
CA LEU A 138 4.27 4.37 -2.33
C LEU A 138 4.30 5.60 -3.25
N SER A 139 4.90 6.68 -2.79
CA SER A 139 4.97 7.93 -3.56
C SER A 139 5.71 7.73 -4.89
N ALA A 140 5.14 8.27 -5.96
CA ALA A 140 5.74 8.31 -7.27
C ALA A 140 5.54 9.70 -7.92
N PRO A 141 6.51 10.20 -8.69
CA PRO A 141 6.37 11.48 -9.35
C PRO A 141 5.22 11.45 -10.36
N PRO A 142 4.65 12.62 -10.69
CA PRO A 142 3.71 12.74 -11.79
C PRO A 142 4.40 12.44 -13.14
N ARG A 143 3.63 12.42 -14.21
CA ARG A 143 4.13 12.28 -15.59
C ARG A 143 4.85 13.57 -16.03
N LEU A 144 6.06 13.80 -15.46
CA LEU A 144 6.80 15.07 -15.63
C LEU A 144 6.97 15.50 -17.07
N ALA A 145 7.19 14.55 -18.00
CA ALA A 145 7.28 14.88 -19.42
C ALA A 145 5.94 15.38 -19.98
N LYS A 146 4.83 14.76 -19.58
CA LYS A 146 3.48 15.19 -19.98
C LYS A 146 3.13 16.53 -19.35
N ASN A 147 3.46 16.71 -18.08
CA ASN A 147 3.27 17.99 -17.40
C ASN A 147 4.05 19.11 -18.09
N LYS A 148 5.30 18.83 -18.52
CA LYS A 148 6.10 19.78 -19.29
C LYS A 148 5.42 20.14 -20.62
N GLU A 149 4.92 19.14 -21.37
CA GLU A 149 4.19 19.36 -22.64
C GLU A 149 2.98 20.30 -22.44
N GLU A 150 2.23 20.14 -21.33
CA GLU A 150 1.09 21.01 -21.04
C GLU A 150 1.51 22.41 -20.57
N LEU A 151 2.51 22.48 -19.68
CA LEU A 151 3.02 23.75 -19.17
C LEU A 151 3.69 24.60 -20.25
N ASP A 152 4.32 24.00 -21.25
CA ASP A 152 4.95 24.72 -22.36
C ASP A 152 3.91 25.44 -23.25
N LYS A 153 2.65 24.99 -23.25
CA LYS A 153 1.52 25.64 -23.94
C LYS A 153 0.95 26.84 -23.16
N MET A 154 1.29 26.97 -21.87
CA MET A 154 0.73 27.99 -20.98
C MET A 154 1.60 29.27 -21.01
N GLU A 155 0.98 30.42 -21.15
CA GLU A 155 1.63 31.73 -21.01
C GLU A 155 2.11 31.94 -19.56
N TYR A 156 1.27 31.62 -18.58
CA TYR A 156 1.54 31.75 -17.16
C TYR A 156 1.54 30.39 -16.43
N LYS A 157 2.65 30.04 -15.84
CA LYS A 157 2.88 28.69 -15.28
C LYS A 157 2.68 28.59 -13.75
N GLY A 158 2.50 29.70 -13.05
CA GLY A 158 2.44 29.70 -11.60
C GLY A 158 3.77 29.27 -10.94
N TRP A 159 3.78 29.14 -9.62
CA TRP A 159 4.94 28.67 -8.87
C TRP A 159 5.09 27.15 -8.97
N ASP A 160 4.00 26.42 -8.89
CA ASP A 160 3.89 24.96 -8.98
C ASP A 160 4.29 24.45 -10.38
N GLY A 161 3.84 25.11 -11.44
CA GLY A 161 4.27 24.77 -12.79
C GLY A 161 5.78 24.94 -13.00
N ARG A 162 6.40 25.97 -12.40
CA ARG A 162 7.86 26.12 -12.42
C ARG A 162 8.59 25.01 -11.66
N GLU A 163 8.02 24.53 -10.55
CA GLU A 163 8.58 23.39 -9.82
C GLU A 163 8.52 22.11 -10.62
N TYR A 164 7.43 21.81 -11.33
CA TYR A 164 7.35 20.65 -12.23
C TYR A 164 8.39 20.68 -13.33
N LEU A 165 8.63 21.87 -13.93
CA LEU A 165 9.68 22.05 -14.95
C LEU A 165 11.08 21.82 -14.33
N ARG A 166 11.33 22.36 -13.14
CA ARG A 166 12.58 22.13 -12.41
C ARG A 166 12.79 20.64 -12.12
N TRP A 167 11.76 19.93 -11.71
CA TRP A 167 11.85 18.49 -11.47
C TRP A 167 12.11 17.71 -12.75
N TYR A 168 11.47 18.07 -13.85
CA TYR A 168 11.77 17.45 -15.14
C TYR A 168 13.27 17.56 -15.48
N ASP A 169 13.84 18.74 -15.35
CA ASP A 169 15.26 18.99 -15.65
C ASP A 169 16.18 18.23 -14.67
N GLU A 170 15.80 18.10 -13.39
CA GLU A 170 16.57 17.33 -12.41
C GLU A 170 16.52 15.82 -12.71
N PHE A 171 15.37 15.28 -13.08
CA PHE A 171 15.23 13.89 -13.47
C PHE A 171 16.01 13.58 -14.75
N ASP A 172 15.98 14.48 -15.71
CA ASP A 172 16.73 14.33 -16.95
C ASP A 172 18.25 14.29 -16.71
N ARG A 173 18.76 15.25 -15.91
CA ARG A 173 20.16 15.27 -15.46
C ARG A 173 20.52 14.03 -14.63
N PHE A 174 19.62 13.55 -13.77
CA PHE A 174 19.85 12.35 -12.96
C PHE A 174 20.07 11.12 -13.85
N ILE A 175 19.23 10.92 -14.87
CA ILE A 175 19.36 9.81 -15.82
C ILE A 175 20.76 9.83 -16.49
N ASP A 176 21.21 11.00 -16.93
CA ASP A 176 22.52 11.17 -17.57
C ASP A 176 23.67 10.94 -16.59
N ASN A 177 23.64 11.61 -15.46
CA ASN A 177 24.70 11.52 -14.46
C ASN A 177 24.89 10.10 -13.88
N LYS A 178 23.83 9.29 -13.90
CA LYS A 178 23.86 7.90 -13.43
C LYS A 178 24.09 6.89 -14.57
N GLY A 179 24.23 7.33 -15.81
CA GLY A 179 24.41 6.45 -16.97
C GLY A 179 23.20 5.56 -17.24
N LEU A 180 21.99 6.01 -16.90
CA LEU A 180 20.77 5.19 -16.96
C LEU A 180 20.02 5.27 -18.29
N ARG A 181 20.50 6.03 -19.30
CA ARG A 181 19.79 6.21 -20.59
C ARG A 181 19.51 4.90 -21.33
N GLN A 182 20.32 3.87 -21.14
CA GLN A 182 20.06 2.57 -21.75
C GLN A 182 18.83 1.86 -21.15
N VAL A 183 18.54 2.12 -19.87
CA VAL A 183 17.39 1.53 -19.16
C VAL A 183 16.18 2.46 -19.22
N TYR A 184 16.40 3.75 -19.03
CA TYR A 184 15.39 4.81 -19.06
C TYR A 184 15.75 5.86 -20.11
N PRO A 185 15.30 5.66 -21.36
CA PRO A 185 15.66 6.57 -22.48
C PRO A 185 15.16 8.01 -22.28
N SER A 186 14.15 8.21 -21.46
CA SER A 186 13.52 9.52 -21.20
C SER A 186 13.06 9.64 -19.75
N VAL A 187 12.79 10.89 -19.32
CA VAL A 187 12.14 11.16 -18.04
C VAL A 187 10.79 10.44 -17.93
N ASP A 188 10.04 10.38 -19.03
CA ASP A 188 8.75 9.68 -19.05
C ASP A 188 8.90 8.18 -18.78
N SER A 189 9.89 7.52 -19.37
CA SER A 189 10.12 6.09 -19.13
C SER A 189 10.48 5.80 -17.67
N LEU A 190 11.25 6.67 -17.03
CA LEU A 190 11.60 6.55 -15.61
C LEU A 190 10.37 6.80 -14.72
N THR A 191 9.62 7.89 -14.94
CA THR A 191 8.47 8.22 -14.11
C THR A 191 7.34 7.21 -14.24
N VAL A 192 7.12 6.63 -15.44
CA VAL A 192 6.17 5.51 -15.64
C VAL A 192 6.62 4.24 -14.91
N ALA A 193 7.90 3.92 -14.92
CA ALA A 193 8.42 2.78 -14.16
C ALA A 193 8.21 2.95 -12.65
N MET A 194 8.49 4.15 -12.11
CA MET A 194 8.20 4.49 -10.71
C MET A 194 6.70 4.41 -10.40
N GLY A 195 5.86 4.92 -11.31
CA GLY A 195 4.40 4.82 -11.20
C GLY A 195 3.92 3.37 -11.19
N SER A 196 4.56 2.47 -11.94
CA SER A 196 4.22 1.04 -11.94
C SER A 196 4.47 0.41 -10.57
N VAL A 197 5.59 0.73 -9.93
CA VAL A 197 5.90 0.26 -8.57
C VAL A 197 4.87 0.82 -7.56
N SER A 198 4.52 2.09 -7.69
CA SER A 198 3.48 2.71 -6.86
C SER A 198 2.13 2.00 -7.01
N PHE A 199 1.73 1.68 -8.23
CA PHE A 199 0.46 1.01 -8.51
C PHE A 199 0.41 -0.44 -8.00
N GLU A 200 1.52 -1.17 -8.11
CA GLU A 200 1.63 -2.51 -7.51
C GLU A 200 1.52 -2.45 -5.99
N HIS A 201 2.19 -1.49 -5.36
CA HIS A 201 2.10 -1.29 -3.92
C HIS A 201 0.67 -0.93 -3.48
N GLN A 202 0.01 0.00 -4.19
CA GLN A 202 -1.39 0.36 -3.97
C GLN A 202 -2.31 -0.85 -4.09
N GLY A 203 -2.13 -1.64 -5.16
CA GLY A 203 -2.91 -2.84 -5.39
C GLY A 203 -2.76 -3.86 -4.26
N ARG A 204 -1.54 -4.06 -3.75
CA ARG A 204 -1.28 -4.94 -2.60
C ARG A 204 -1.97 -4.46 -1.33
N LYS A 205 -2.04 -3.16 -1.08
CA LYS A 205 -2.78 -2.58 0.06
C LYS A 205 -4.28 -2.81 -0.10
N ILE A 206 -4.83 -2.56 -1.28
CA ILE A 206 -6.24 -2.86 -1.59
C ILE A 206 -6.53 -4.35 -1.34
N GLU A 207 -5.67 -5.23 -1.81
CA GLU A 207 -5.82 -6.67 -1.63
C GLU A 207 -5.76 -7.07 -0.15
N LEU A 208 -4.86 -6.47 0.64
CA LEU A 208 -4.78 -6.73 2.09
C LEU A 208 -6.08 -6.31 2.81
N ALA A 209 -6.67 -5.18 2.43
CA ALA A 209 -7.97 -4.78 2.97
C ALA A 209 -9.08 -5.77 2.58
N ARG A 210 -9.08 -6.25 1.33
CA ARG A 210 -10.12 -7.12 0.78
C ARG A 210 -10.05 -8.58 1.22
N ILE A 211 -8.89 -9.11 1.57
CA ILE A 211 -8.77 -10.46 2.15
C ILE A 211 -9.22 -10.52 3.61
N ASN A 212 -9.43 -9.37 4.24
CA ASN A 212 -9.98 -9.26 5.59
C ASN A 212 -11.51 -9.16 5.53
N ASN A 213 -12.19 -10.23 5.94
CA ASN A 213 -13.65 -10.33 5.88
C ASN A 213 -14.39 -9.35 6.82
N TYR A 214 -13.67 -8.59 7.64
CA TYR A 214 -14.23 -7.54 8.51
C TYR A 214 -14.12 -6.13 7.93
N THR A 215 -13.50 -5.97 6.77
CA THR A 215 -13.39 -4.67 6.10
C THR A 215 -14.69 -4.35 5.37
N ASP A 216 -15.35 -3.26 5.75
CA ASP A 216 -16.59 -2.81 5.11
C ASP A 216 -16.33 -1.92 3.90
N ALA A 217 -15.27 -1.10 3.94
CA ALA A 217 -14.92 -0.24 2.83
C ALA A 217 -13.44 0.16 2.83
N TYR A 218 -12.97 0.56 1.66
CA TYR A 218 -11.66 1.19 1.47
C TYR A 218 -11.73 2.31 0.42
N VAL A 219 -10.89 3.31 0.58
CA VAL A 219 -10.74 4.44 -0.34
C VAL A 219 -9.28 4.59 -0.70
N VAL A 220 -9.00 4.63 -2.00
CA VAL A 220 -7.66 4.96 -2.51
C VAL A 220 -7.41 6.43 -2.27
N ASN A 221 -6.46 6.74 -1.40
CA ASN A 221 -6.11 8.11 -1.09
C ASN A 221 -5.37 8.76 -2.24
N GLY A 222 -5.82 9.97 -2.57
CA GLY A 222 -5.24 10.79 -3.58
C GLY A 222 -5.54 10.26 -4.98
N TRP A 223 -6.74 10.50 -5.52
CA TRP A 223 -7.00 10.28 -6.93
C TRP A 223 -5.98 11.04 -7.78
N GLU A 224 -5.71 12.29 -7.40
CA GLU A 224 -4.78 13.20 -8.05
C GLU A 224 -3.55 13.45 -7.15
N SER A 225 -2.37 13.42 -7.76
CA SER A 225 -1.14 13.82 -7.08
C SER A 225 -0.92 15.30 -7.21
N GLU A 226 -0.78 15.97 -6.10
CA GLU A 226 -0.41 17.39 -6.01
C GLU A 226 1.06 17.55 -5.61
N LEU A 227 1.68 18.66 -6.02
CA LEU A 227 3.11 18.88 -5.85
C LEU A 227 3.57 18.89 -4.39
N ILE A 228 2.71 19.36 -3.49
CA ILE A 228 3.11 19.67 -2.10
C ILE A 228 2.70 18.59 -1.12
N GLU A 229 1.70 17.78 -1.42
CA GLU A 229 1.06 16.96 -0.41
C GLU A 229 1.23 15.48 -0.70
N ASN A 230 0.43 14.93 -1.56
CA ASN A 230 0.33 13.48 -1.68
C ASN A 230 0.72 12.98 -3.06
N TYR A 231 1.86 12.33 -3.14
CA TYR A 231 2.32 11.72 -4.40
C TYR A 231 1.81 10.30 -4.64
N SER A 232 0.92 9.79 -3.81
CA SER A 232 0.36 8.45 -3.95
C SER A 232 -0.75 8.33 -4.99
N GLY A 233 -1.24 9.44 -5.53
CA GLY A 233 -2.34 9.49 -6.49
C GLY A 233 -2.15 8.65 -7.75
N ILE A 234 -3.26 8.26 -8.36
CA ILE A 234 -3.31 7.46 -9.59
C ILE A 234 -3.01 8.33 -10.81
N VAL A 235 -3.50 9.54 -10.82
CA VAL A 235 -3.27 10.52 -11.90
C VAL A 235 -2.48 11.71 -11.41
N ASP A 236 -1.89 12.47 -12.33
CA ASP A 236 -1.27 13.76 -12.04
C ASP A 236 -2.26 14.92 -12.14
N CYS A 237 -1.80 16.15 -11.91
CA CYS A 237 -2.64 17.36 -11.94
C CYS A 237 -3.28 17.64 -13.30
N PHE A 238 -2.76 17.08 -14.39
CA PHE A 238 -3.34 17.12 -15.73
C PHE A 238 -4.17 15.89 -16.07
N ARG A 239 -4.43 15.00 -15.09
CA ARG A 239 -5.21 13.77 -15.24
C ARG A 239 -4.53 12.66 -16.06
N TYR A 240 -3.24 12.76 -16.31
CA TYR A 240 -2.51 11.65 -16.90
C TYR A 240 -2.26 10.56 -15.87
N PRO A 241 -2.63 9.27 -16.16
CA PRO A 241 -2.27 8.17 -15.28
C PRO A 241 -0.76 8.05 -15.13
N LYS A 242 -0.26 7.92 -13.92
CA LYS A 242 1.18 7.80 -13.65
C LYS A 242 1.80 6.53 -14.23
N SER A 243 0.99 5.49 -14.41
CA SER A 243 1.35 4.26 -15.08
C SER A 243 0.12 3.58 -15.67
N ASN A 244 0.24 2.29 -16.08
CA ASN A 244 -0.87 1.53 -16.61
C ASN A 244 -1.92 1.22 -15.52
N PRO A 245 -3.17 1.74 -15.61
CA PRO A 245 -4.20 1.51 -14.61
C PRO A 245 -4.59 0.03 -14.45
N SER A 246 -4.33 -0.82 -15.44
CA SER A 246 -4.61 -2.25 -15.35
C SER A 246 -3.87 -2.94 -14.21
N ILE A 247 -2.78 -2.35 -13.73
CA ILE A 247 -2.01 -2.84 -12.57
C ILE A 247 -2.89 -2.80 -11.32
N ILE A 248 -3.54 -1.68 -11.04
CA ILE A 248 -4.46 -1.56 -9.89
C ILE A 248 -5.75 -2.32 -10.15
N ALA A 249 -6.29 -2.24 -11.38
CA ALA A 249 -7.56 -2.86 -11.74
C ALA A 249 -7.58 -4.38 -11.49
N ARG A 250 -6.44 -5.07 -11.59
CA ARG A 250 -6.38 -6.52 -11.30
C ARG A 250 -6.72 -6.84 -9.84
N TYR A 251 -6.35 -5.96 -8.90
CA TYR A 251 -6.62 -6.12 -7.47
C TYR A 251 -8.04 -5.69 -7.07
N ASN A 252 -8.75 -5.05 -8.01
CA ASN A 252 -10.10 -4.51 -7.80
C ASN A 252 -11.20 -5.32 -8.48
N LYS A 253 -10.87 -6.50 -9.01
CA LYS A 253 -11.85 -7.40 -9.60
C LYS A 253 -12.81 -7.94 -8.53
N PRO A 254 -14.11 -8.06 -8.82
CA PRO A 254 -15.09 -8.60 -7.87
C PRO A 254 -14.89 -10.09 -7.57
N LEU A 255 -14.20 -10.81 -8.44
CA LEU A 255 -13.87 -12.23 -8.28
C LEU A 255 -12.45 -12.50 -8.77
N TYR A 256 -11.55 -12.87 -7.86
CA TYR A 256 -10.19 -13.31 -8.21
C TYR A 256 -9.51 -14.06 -7.07
N VAL A 257 -8.45 -14.81 -7.38
CA VAL A 257 -7.61 -15.46 -6.38
C VAL A 257 -6.47 -14.53 -5.99
N ALA A 258 -6.46 -14.06 -4.74
CA ALA A 258 -5.34 -13.35 -4.17
C ALA A 258 -4.24 -14.35 -3.76
N VAL A 259 -3.08 -14.24 -4.38
CA VAL A 259 -1.91 -15.09 -4.12
C VAL A 259 -0.98 -14.35 -3.17
N LYS A 260 -0.76 -14.89 -1.98
CA LYS A 260 -0.04 -14.21 -0.89
C LYS A 260 1.22 -14.97 -0.47
N PRO A 261 2.34 -14.85 -1.20
CA PRO A 261 3.61 -15.36 -0.72
C PRO A 261 4.04 -14.59 0.54
N ARG A 262 4.46 -15.32 1.57
CA ARG A 262 4.89 -14.70 2.85
C ARG A 262 6.24 -13.98 2.74
N GLN A 263 6.96 -14.21 1.65
CA GLN A 263 8.23 -13.56 1.32
C GLN A 263 8.23 -13.16 -0.14
N GLN A 264 8.62 -11.91 -0.43
CA GLN A 264 8.75 -11.39 -1.80
C GLN A 264 10.14 -11.65 -2.40
N ILE A 265 11.14 -11.85 -1.56
CA ILE A 265 12.51 -12.16 -1.95
C ILE A 265 12.90 -13.47 -1.30
N VAL A 266 13.25 -14.46 -2.11
CA VAL A 266 13.56 -15.82 -1.65
C VAL A 266 14.84 -16.30 -2.33
N LYS A 267 15.64 -17.08 -1.64
CA LYS A 267 16.82 -17.70 -2.26
C LYS A 267 16.38 -18.75 -3.30
N ALA A 268 17.03 -18.72 -4.46
CA ALA A 268 16.79 -19.69 -5.53
C ALA A 268 16.95 -21.12 -5.02
N GLY A 269 15.99 -21.98 -5.37
CA GLY A 269 15.95 -23.37 -4.93
C GLY A 269 15.40 -23.60 -3.52
N GLU A 270 15.01 -22.56 -2.78
CA GLU A 270 14.33 -22.72 -1.50
C GLU A 270 12.81 -22.86 -1.67
N THR A 271 12.08 -22.96 -0.57
CA THR A 271 10.63 -23.08 -0.55
C THR A 271 10.03 -21.77 -0.06
N VAL A 272 8.99 -21.29 -0.73
CA VAL A 272 8.16 -20.18 -0.25
C VAL A 272 6.83 -20.71 0.27
N VAL A 273 6.40 -20.20 1.43
CA VAL A 273 5.08 -20.48 1.97
C VAL A 273 4.12 -19.44 1.37
N THR A 274 3.03 -19.92 0.79
CA THR A 274 2.05 -19.08 0.10
C THR A 274 0.64 -19.40 0.56
N ASP A 275 -0.13 -18.37 0.87
CA ASP A 275 -1.54 -18.47 1.21
C ASP A 275 -2.37 -18.02 0.01
N PHE A 276 -3.57 -18.60 -0.16
CA PHE A 276 -4.47 -18.28 -1.26
C PHE A 276 -5.82 -17.86 -0.69
N TYR A 277 -6.25 -16.66 -1.05
CA TYR A 277 -7.58 -16.15 -0.70
C TYR A 277 -8.42 -16.05 -1.96
N LEU A 278 -9.71 -16.27 -1.82
CA LEU A 278 -10.68 -15.92 -2.84
C LEU A 278 -11.35 -14.62 -2.45
N ILE A 279 -11.21 -13.59 -3.26
CA ILE A 279 -12.07 -12.41 -3.22
C ILE A 279 -13.32 -12.77 -4.02
N ASN A 280 -14.50 -12.71 -3.37
CA ASN A 280 -15.74 -13.27 -3.89
C ASN A 280 -16.94 -12.36 -3.63
N GLU A 281 -17.03 -11.26 -4.36
CA GLU A 281 -18.19 -10.37 -4.35
C GLU A 281 -19.32 -10.86 -5.27
N ASN A 282 -19.08 -11.95 -6.01
CA ASN A 282 -20.05 -12.57 -6.94
C ASN A 282 -20.84 -13.73 -6.31
N ASP A 283 -20.67 -13.97 -5.02
CA ASP A 283 -21.36 -15.04 -4.27
C ASP A 283 -21.19 -16.46 -4.85
N VAL A 284 -20.03 -16.75 -5.41
CA VAL A 284 -19.67 -18.11 -5.87
C VAL A 284 -19.62 -19.05 -4.66
N LYS A 285 -20.19 -20.26 -4.80
CA LYS A 285 -20.29 -21.29 -3.74
C LYS A 285 -20.05 -22.68 -4.29
N GLY A 286 -19.48 -23.55 -3.49
CA GLY A 286 -19.35 -24.98 -3.84
C GLY A 286 -17.95 -25.53 -3.66
N HIS A 287 -17.67 -26.64 -4.35
CA HIS A 287 -16.39 -27.32 -4.37
C HIS A 287 -15.67 -26.99 -5.68
N PHE A 288 -14.37 -26.75 -5.57
CA PHE A 288 -13.53 -26.32 -6.69
C PHE A 288 -12.14 -26.93 -6.58
N VAL A 289 -11.40 -26.90 -7.67
CA VAL A 289 -9.98 -27.21 -7.71
C VAL A 289 -9.18 -25.91 -7.80
N LEU A 290 -8.29 -25.67 -6.85
CA LEU A 290 -7.28 -24.64 -6.93
C LEU A 290 -6.05 -25.21 -7.63
N SER A 291 -5.80 -24.80 -8.88
CA SER A 291 -4.62 -25.17 -9.67
C SER A 291 -3.57 -24.06 -9.51
N ILE A 292 -2.40 -24.42 -9.00
CA ILE A 292 -1.28 -23.52 -8.69
C ILE A 292 -0.12 -23.84 -9.62
N ASN A 293 0.37 -22.83 -10.33
CA ASN A 293 1.48 -22.96 -11.28
C ASN A 293 2.62 -22.02 -10.92
N LEU A 294 3.84 -22.54 -10.95
CA LEU A 294 5.08 -21.76 -10.87
C LEU A 294 5.67 -21.56 -12.26
N GLN A 295 5.96 -20.32 -12.62
CA GLN A 295 6.56 -19.97 -13.92
C GLN A 295 7.74 -19.03 -13.72
N SER A 296 8.91 -19.42 -14.20
CA SER A 296 10.04 -18.51 -14.32
C SER A 296 9.79 -17.51 -15.45
N VAL A 297 10.12 -16.23 -15.25
CA VAL A 297 10.00 -15.20 -16.30
C VAL A 297 10.98 -15.46 -17.46
N ALA A 298 12.07 -16.20 -17.22
CA ALA A 298 12.98 -16.66 -18.28
C ALA A 298 12.37 -17.76 -19.19
N GLY A 299 11.17 -18.23 -18.89
CA GLY A 299 10.40 -19.23 -19.67
C GLY A 299 10.36 -20.61 -19.01
N GLY A 300 9.22 -21.27 -19.16
CA GLY A 300 8.96 -22.62 -18.67
C GLY A 300 8.09 -22.67 -17.42
N VAL A 301 7.12 -23.60 -17.41
CA VAL A 301 6.35 -23.99 -16.23
C VAL A 301 7.22 -24.92 -15.39
N CYS A 302 7.46 -24.54 -14.13
CA CYS A 302 8.35 -25.31 -13.26
C CYS A 302 7.62 -26.40 -12.49
N THR A 303 6.37 -26.14 -12.10
CA THR A 303 5.59 -27.07 -11.26
C THR A 303 4.10 -26.73 -11.33
N GLU A 304 3.25 -27.74 -11.32
CA GLU A 304 1.80 -27.60 -11.14
C GLU A 304 1.36 -28.39 -9.89
N THR A 305 0.51 -27.79 -9.09
CA THR A 305 -0.05 -28.42 -7.88
C THR A 305 -1.54 -28.11 -7.80
N ASN A 306 -2.36 -29.13 -7.54
CA ASN A 306 -3.80 -29.00 -7.42
C ASN A 306 -4.26 -29.25 -5.96
N ARG A 307 -5.24 -28.48 -5.50
CA ARG A 307 -5.87 -28.59 -4.17
C ARG A 307 -7.37 -28.55 -4.30
N GLN A 308 -8.06 -29.45 -3.63
CA GLN A 308 -9.51 -29.36 -3.46
C GLN A 308 -9.80 -28.27 -2.43
N VAL A 309 -10.71 -27.37 -2.77
CA VAL A 309 -11.10 -26.23 -1.92
C VAL A 309 -12.63 -26.11 -1.87
N LYS A 310 -13.12 -25.62 -0.73
CA LYS A 310 -14.54 -25.32 -0.55
C LYS A 310 -14.71 -23.81 -0.45
N VAL A 311 -15.56 -23.24 -1.29
CA VAL A 311 -15.95 -21.83 -1.28
C VAL A 311 -17.28 -21.68 -0.58
N ILE A 312 -17.33 -20.81 0.44
CA ILE A 312 -18.51 -20.60 1.29
C ILE A 312 -19.45 -19.55 0.67
N GLY A 313 -18.90 -18.45 0.17
CA GLY A 313 -19.66 -17.31 -0.36
C GLY A 313 -20.47 -16.56 0.72
N GLY A 314 -21.48 -15.83 0.30
CA GLY A 314 -22.30 -15.00 1.18
C GLY A 314 -21.49 -13.85 1.77
N GLU A 315 -21.57 -13.67 3.08
CA GLU A 315 -20.84 -12.64 3.81
C GLU A 315 -19.32 -12.93 3.91
N THR A 316 -18.88 -14.12 3.47
CA THR A 316 -17.45 -14.49 3.41
C THR A 316 -16.86 -14.11 2.06
N TYR A 317 -16.68 -12.82 1.82
CA TYR A 317 -16.16 -12.31 0.55
C TYR A 317 -14.62 -12.36 0.43
N GLY A 318 -13.89 -12.39 1.55
CA GLY A 318 -12.43 -12.56 1.62
C GLY A 318 -12.09 -13.89 2.28
N GLN A 319 -12.19 -15.01 1.55
CA GLN A 319 -12.04 -16.34 2.11
C GLN A 319 -10.62 -16.89 1.92
N LEU A 320 -9.95 -17.30 3.01
CA LEU A 320 -8.75 -18.14 2.95
C LEU A 320 -9.15 -19.55 2.44
N ILE A 321 -8.80 -19.86 1.20
CA ILE A 321 -9.17 -21.14 0.54
C ILE A 321 -8.06 -22.17 0.58
N ALA A 322 -6.80 -21.77 0.73
CA ALA A 322 -5.67 -22.66 0.98
C ALA A 322 -4.60 -21.95 1.80
N ASP A 323 -4.22 -22.56 2.91
CA ASP A 323 -3.29 -22.03 3.89
C ASP A 323 -1.94 -22.77 3.81
N SER A 324 -0.87 -22.02 4.03
CA SER A 324 0.49 -22.53 4.24
C SER A 324 0.98 -23.50 3.15
N VAL A 325 0.65 -23.23 1.90
CA VAL A 325 1.09 -24.05 0.78
C VAL A 325 2.58 -23.85 0.54
N CYS A 326 3.36 -24.90 0.74
CA CYS A 326 4.80 -24.90 0.50
C CYS A 326 5.10 -25.14 -0.97
N LEU A 327 5.67 -24.14 -1.64
CA LEU A 327 6.01 -24.17 -3.06
C LEU A 327 7.53 -24.21 -3.24
N LYS A 328 8.04 -25.30 -3.82
CA LYS A 328 9.46 -25.43 -4.14
C LYS A 328 9.80 -24.58 -5.36
N LEU A 329 10.69 -23.62 -5.16
CA LEU A 329 11.07 -22.64 -6.17
C LEU A 329 12.19 -23.15 -7.10
N PRO A 330 12.29 -22.61 -8.34
CA PRO A 330 13.40 -22.87 -9.25
C PRO A 330 14.75 -22.54 -8.62
N SER A 331 15.79 -23.29 -9.04
CA SER A 331 17.16 -23.06 -8.60
C SER A 331 17.90 -21.95 -9.35
N VAL A 332 17.23 -21.29 -10.30
CA VAL A 332 17.78 -20.20 -11.10
C VAL A 332 17.24 -18.88 -10.60
N GLY A 333 18.11 -17.89 -10.42
CA GLY A 333 17.73 -16.54 -10.02
C GLY A 333 16.86 -15.83 -11.06
N GLY A 334 16.08 -14.85 -10.61
CA GLY A 334 15.19 -14.05 -11.45
C GLY A 334 13.76 -14.00 -10.91
N LEU A 335 12.87 -13.39 -11.64
CA LEU A 335 11.47 -13.29 -11.25
C LEU A 335 10.74 -14.62 -11.49
N CYS A 336 9.98 -15.07 -10.47
CA CYS A 336 9.13 -16.26 -10.54
C CYS A 336 7.69 -15.87 -10.25
N ARG A 337 6.79 -16.17 -11.18
CA ARG A 337 5.34 -15.94 -11.02
C ARG A 337 4.69 -17.17 -10.41
N ILE A 338 3.91 -16.93 -9.37
CA ILE A 338 3.01 -17.90 -8.74
C ILE A 338 1.61 -17.58 -9.24
N SER A 339 1.07 -18.40 -10.12
CA SER A 339 -0.28 -18.24 -10.68
C SER A 339 -1.24 -19.24 -10.04
N ALA A 340 -2.47 -18.82 -9.82
CA ALA A 340 -3.55 -19.66 -9.30
C ALA A 340 -4.79 -19.55 -10.18
N ARG A 341 -5.45 -20.68 -10.41
CA ARG A 341 -6.73 -20.78 -11.10
C ARG A 341 -7.72 -21.53 -10.23
N LEU A 342 -8.89 -20.96 -10.04
CA LEU A 342 -10.02 -21.67 -9.46
C LEU A 342 -10.80 -22.35 -10.58
N LEU A 343 -10.90 -23.66 -10.54
CA LEU A 343 -11.53 -24.48 -11.58
C LEU A 343 -12.78 -25.17 -11.05
N ASN A 344 -13.81 -25.23 -11.88
CA ASN A 344 -14.93 -26.13 -11.66
C ASN A 344 -14.49 -27.61 -11.72
N GLU A 345 -15.35 -28.53 -11.33
CA GLU A 345 -15.12 -29.97 -11.42
C GLU A 345 -14.88 -30.46 -12.87
N ASP A 346 -15.46 -29.77 -13.84
CA ASP A 346 -15.25 -30.04 -15.28
C ASP A 346 -13.96 -29.43 -15.84
N GLY A 347 -13.16 -28.75 -15.01
CA GLY A 347 -11.90 -28.13 -15.38
C GLY A 347 -12.04 -26.73 -15.99
N THR A 348 -13.24 -26.18 -16.11
CA THR A 348 -13.43 -24.81 -16.59
C THR A 348 -12.96 -23.80 -15.56
N SER A 349 -12.29 -22.74 -16.02
CA SER A 349 -11.75 -21.70 -15.13
C SER A 349 -12.84 -20.73 -14.68
N VAL A 350 -13.01 -20.61 -13.38
CA VAL A 350 -13.94 -19.65 -12.76
C VAL A 350 -13.27 -18.29 -12.61
N THR A 351 -12.04 -18.29 -12.07
CA THR A 351 -11.24 -17.07 -11.91
C THR A 351 -9.77 -17.40 -11.74
N THR A 352 -8.93 -16.37 -11.82
CA THR A 352 -7.47 -16.50 -11.73
C THR A 352 -6.89 -15.41 -10.87
N GLY A 353 -5.64 -15.61 -10.46
CA GLY A 353 -4.80 -14.58 -9.86
C GLY A 353 -3.33 -14.95 -9.92
N TYR A 354 -2.47 -14.02 -9.57
CA TYR A 354 -1.03 -14.28 -9.48
C TYR A 354 -0.33 -13.28 -8.58
N ASP A 355 0.81 -13.69 -8.07
CA ASP A 355 1.83 -12.80 -7.51
C ASP A 355 3.23 -13.24 -7.94
N GLU A 356 4.23 -12.43 -7.67
CA GLU A 356 5.60 -12.66 -8.10
C GLU A 356 6.57 -12.59 -6.93
N VAL A 357 7.57 -13.46 -6.96
CA VAL A 357 8.68 -13.47 -6.00
C VAL A 357 10.00 -13.34 -6.75
N LEU A 358 10.94 -12.57 -6.18
CA LEU A 358 12.29 -12.45 -6.69
C LEU A 358 13.16 -13.57 -6.13
N LEU A 359 13.68 -14.42 -7.00
CA LEU A 359 14.63 -15.46 -6.65
C LEU A 359 16.05 -14.91 -6.72
N VAL A 360 16.77 -14.97 -5.61
CA VAL A 360 18.15 -14.51 -5.52
C VAL A 360 19.08 -15.71 -5.54
N ASP A 361 19.90 -15.80 -6.59
CA ASP A 361 20.99 -16.77 -6.63
C ASP A 361 22.26 -16.12 -6.06
N LEU A 362 22.61 -16.52 -4.84
CA LEU A 362 23.79 -16.04 -4.15
C LEU A 362 25.05 -16.87 -4.47
N SER A 363 24.93 -17.90 -5.31
CA SER A 363 26.06 -18.79 -5.63
C SER A 363 26.94 -18.25 -6.77
N THR A 364 26.37 -17.43 -7.64
CA THR A 364 27.03 -17.00 -8.90
C THR A 364 27.82 -15.72 -8.77
N ASN A 365 27.43 -14.82 -7.87
CA ASN A 365 28.10 -13.51 -7.69
C ASN A 365 28.75 -13.43 -6.34
N LYS A 366 30.07 -13.39 -6.32
CA LYS A 366 30.84 -13.04 -5.11
C LYS A 366 31.06 -11.53 -5.09
N LEU A 367 30.92 -10.95 -3.91
CA LEU A 367 31.26 -9.56 -3.69
C LEU A 367 32.78 -9.41 -3.85
N GLU A 368 33.21 -8.62 -4.82
CA GLU A 368 34.62 -8.40 -5.14
C GLU A 368 35.25 -7.37 -4.19
N GLY A 369 36.57 -7.36 -4.16
CA GLY A 369 37.35 -6.42 -3.37
C GLY A 369 37.52 -6.83 -1.90
N LYS A 370 38.36 -6.08 -1.19
CA LYS A 370 38.61 -6.23 0.25
C LYS A 370 37.55 -5.47 1.03
N GLY A 371 36.80 -6.16 1.86
CA GLY A 371 35.69 -5.55 2.61
C GLY A 371 35.67 -5.89 4.08
N ALA A 372 34.96 -5.08 4.83
CA ALA A 372 34.70 -5.31 6.25
C ALA A 372 33.21 -5.07 6.59
N VAL A 373 32.76 -5.65 7.72
CA VAL A 373 31.42 -5.45 8.24
C VAL A 373 31.46 -4.67 9.53
N TRP A 374 30.71 -3.59 9.59
CA TRP A 374 30.46 -2.84 10.81
C TRP A 374 29.19 -3.33 11.48
N GLU A 375 29.34 -4.18 12.46
CA GLU A 375 28.24 -4.77 13.23
C GLU A 375 28.62 -5.00 14.70
N ASP A 376 27.62 -5.15 15.56
CA ASP A 376 27.85 -5.44 16.99
C ASP A 376 28.15 -6.91 17.29
N GLY A 377 27.78 -7.79 16.37
CA GLY A 377 27.96 -9.23 16.44
C GLY A 377 28.84 -9.77 15.32
N THR A 378 28.54 -10.99 14.90
CA THR A 378 29.22 -11.69 13.80
C THR A 378 28.24 -12.23 12.75
N ALA A 379 26.96 -11.90 12.85
CA ALA A 379 25.91 -12.49 12.02
C ALA A 379 26.12 -12.19 10.54
N MET A 380 26.38 -10.94 10.19
CA MET A 380 26.60 -10.52 8.81
C MET A 380 27.94 -11.00 8.25
N ALA A 381 29.01 -10.93 9.04
CA ALA A 381 30.30 -11.50 8.66
C ALA A 381 30.18 -13.02 8.41
N SER A 382 29.43 -13.74 9.25
CA SER A 382 29.14 -15.15 9.07
C SER A 382 28.29 -15.42 7.83
N PHE A 383 27.29 -14.57 7.56
CA PHE A 383 26.46 -14.65 6.34
C PHE A 383 27.29 -14.46 5.09
N LEU A 384 28.24 -13.50 5.08
CA LEU A 384 29.09 -13.21 3.93
C LEU A 384 30.19 -14.26 3.71
N LYS A 385 30.46 -15.15 4.66
CA LYS A 385 31.46 -16.20 4.52
C LYS A 385 31.19 -17.06 3.28
N GLY A 386 32.15 -17.09 2.37
CA GLY A 386 32.05 -17.80 1.09
C GLY A 386 31.25 -17.07 0.00
N ARG A 387 30.72 -15.87 0.29
CA ARG A 387 29.97 -15.00 -0.67
C ARG A 387 30.79 -13.80 -1.12
N THR A 388 32.02 -13.71 -0.73
CA THR A 388 32.98 -12.66 -1.08
C THR A 388 34.22 -13.29 -1.73
N ALA A 389 34.88 -12.53 -2.62
CA ALA A 389 36.11 -12.96 -3.26
C ALA A 389 37.28 -13.08 -2.26
N GLN A 390 37.26 -12.24 -1.24
CA GLN A 390 38.22 -12.22 -0.13
C GLN A 390 37.53 -12.46 1.22
N PRO A 391 38.24 -12.95 2.24
CA PRO A 391 37.66 -13.08 3.59
C PRO A 391 37.18 -11.73 4.11
N VAL A 392 36.01 -11.71 4.76
CA VAL A 392 35.42 -10.51 5.36
C VAL A 392 35.70 -10.51 6.84
N GLU A 393 36.23 -9.40 7.31
CA GLU A 393 36.52 -9.17 8.72
C GLU A 393 35.51 -8.19 9.34
N LYS A 394 35.46 -8.19 10.67
CA LYS A 394 34.77 -7.11 11.37
C LYS A 394 35.58 -5.83 11.20
N TYR A 395 34.86 -4.70 10.90
CA TYR A 395 35.51 -3.42 10.68
C TYR A 395 36.34 -2.99 11.90
N ARG A 396 37.56 -2.57 11.63
CA ARG A 396 38.51 -1.96 12.56
C ARG A 396 39.30 -0.91 11.81
N ASN A 397 39.73 0.14 12.50
CA ASN A 397 40.46 1.27 11.88
C ASN A 397 41.86 0.89 11.35
N ASP A 398 42.39 -0.26 11.72
CA ASP A 398 43.70 -0.77 11.33
C ASP A 398 43.69 -1.69 10.11
N LEU A 399 42.54 -1.93 9.49
CA LEU A 399 42.43 -2.84 8.34
C LEU A 399 43.07 -2.32 7.04
N GLY A 400 43.58 -1.10 7.03
CA GLY A 400 44.12 -0.44 5.84
C GLY A 400 43.03 -0.11 4.81
N LYS A 401 43.41 0.02 3.52
CA LYS A 401 42.49 0.39 2.48
C LYS A 401 41.46 -0.72 2.25
N LEU A 402 40.18 -0.37 2.34
CA LEU A 402 39.05 -1.22 2.04
C LEU A 402 38.36 -0.71 0.75
N ASP A 403 37.84 -1.61 -0.04
CA ASP A 403 37.05 -1.29 -1.25
C ASP A 403 35.58 -1.05 -0.85
N TRP A 404 35.10 -1.68 0.26
CA TRP A 404 33.77 -1.48 0.78
C TRP A 404 33.67 -1.77 2.29
N VAL A 405 32.72 -1.12 2.94
CA VAL A 405 32.30 -1.41 4.31
C VAL A 405 30.78 -1.58 4.34
N LEU A 406 30.31 -2.74 4.77
CA LEU A 406 28.90 -2.98 5.00
C LEU A 406 28.51 -2.57 6.41
N VAL A 407 27.63 -1.60 6.51
CA VAL A 407 27.13 -1.05 7.77
C VAL A 407 25.75 -1.63 8.05
N THR A 408 25.60 -2.42 9.13
CA THR A 408 24.34 -3.11 9.47
C THR A 408 23.43 -2.30 10.40
N ARG A 409 23.89 -1.16 10.87
CA ARG A 409 23.12 -0.19 11.64
C ARG A 409 23.60 1.23 11.35
N PRO A 410 22.75 2.25 11.52
CA PRO A 410 23.21 3.64 11.39
C PRO A 410 24.38 3.91 12.35
N PRO A 411 25.54 4.35 11.86
CA PRO A 411 26.63 4.74 12.73
C PRO A 411 26.25 6.00 13.52
N ARG A 412 26.70 6.09 14.77
CA ARG A 412 26.56 7.33 15.53
C ARG A 412 27.42 8.42 14.91
N LYS A 413 27.09 9.68 15.17
CA LYS A 413 27.77 10.83 14.58
C LYS A 413 29.31 10.78 14.79
N GLU A 414 29.74 10.34 15.97
CA GLU A 414 31.18 10.19 16.33
C GLU A 414 31.84 9.04 15.54
N GLN A 415 31.07 8.09 15.04
CA GLN A 415 31.56 6.94 14.29
C GLN A 415 31.66 7.22 12.79
N LEU A 416 30.92 8.23 12.28
CA LEU A 416 30.97 8.61 10.86
C LEU A 416 32.34 9.09 10.42
N THR A 417 33.09 9.72 11.31
CA THR A 417 34.47 10.17 11.04
C THR A 417 35.48 9.02 10.94
N MET A 418 35.07 7.82 11.34
CA MET A 418 35.92 6.62 11.32
C MET A 418 35.69 5.77 10.05
N ILE A 419 34.70 6.11 9.23
CA ILE A 419 34.43 5.44 7.96
C ILE A 419 35.24 6.13 6.87
N PRO A 420 36.15 5.45 6.14
CA PRO A 420 36.86 6.05 5.02
C PRO A 420 35.90 6.62 3.99
N SER A 421 36.16 7.82 3.50
CA SER A 421 35.42 8.50 2.42
C SER A 421 35.60 7.79 1.08
#